data_91b3804076bda92497609e96ab873557
#
_entry.id   91b3804076bda92497609e96ab873557
#
_cell.length_a   1.000
_cell.length_b   1.000
_cell.length_c   1.000
_cell.angle_alpha   90.00
_cell.angle_beta   90.00
_cell.angle_gamma   90.00
#
_symmetry.space_group_name_H-M   'P 1'
#
loop_
_entity.id
_entity.type
_entity.pdbx_description
1 polymer ?
#
loop_
_entity_poly.entity_id
_entity_poly.type
_entity_poly.pdbx_seq_one_letter_code
_entity_poly.pdbx_strand_id
1 'polypeptide(L)'
;MSNALKILQEKCGCSPDGAFGPNTARGIVKHYDLSPERGAHLLGQVIHESGTFRYVRENLNYSSESMMTVWPHRFPTEESTKPYARNPKALAENVYFGRMGNDTKEKASLYIGRGFIQLTGYNNVRAFASEMRVPEVLNNPTLLEEEYAMDTAIWFFDSNKLWKICDEGVNDDAIKRLTKRINGGYTGLDHRIKETNKIYEWLK
;
A
#
# COMPACT_ATOMS: atom_id res chain seq x y z
N MET A 1 -10.78 11.54 6.39
CA MET A 1 -9.54 11.41 5.61
C MET A 1 -8.48 10.86 6.56
N SER A 2 -7.61 9.97 6.09
CA SER A 2 -6.51 9.43 6.89
C SER A 2 -5.58 10.55 7.36
N ASN A 3 -5.07 10.45 8.59
CA ASN A 3 -4.07 11.39 9.12
C ASN A 3 -2.63 10.98 8.75
N ALA A 4 -2.49 9.88 8.02
CA ALA A 4 -1.22 9.23 7.73
C ALA A 4 -0.20 10.14 7.03
N LEU A 5 -0.64 11.01 6.11
CA LEU A 5 0.28 11.95 5.45
C LEU A 5 0.84 12.99 6.43
N LYS A 6 0.02 13.48 7.37
CA LYS A 6 0.49 14.42 8.40
C LYS A 6 1.49 13.77 9.35
N ILE A 7 1.18 12.55 9.80
CA ILE A 7 2.09 11.74 10.64
C ILE A 7 3.42 11.51 9.91
N LEU A 8 3.35 11.14 8.63
CA LEU A 8 4.55 10.97 7.80
C LEU A 8 5.34 12.27 7.66
N GLN A 9 4.67 13.41 7.46
CA GLN A 9 5.31 14.72 7.38
C GLN A 9 6.03 15.07 8.68
N GLU A 10 5.40 14.87 9.84
CA GLU A 10 6.03 15.06 11.15
C GLU A 10 7.26 14.17 11.32
N LYS A 11 7.14 12.87 11.00
CA LYS A 11 8.23 11.89 11.04
C LYS A 11 9.41 12.31 10.16
N CYS A 12 9.14 12.91 9.01
CA CYS A 12 10.15 13.40 8.06
C CYS A 12 10.62 14.83 8.32
N GLY A 13 10.21 15.47 9.41
CA GLY A 13 10.59 16.84 9.76
C GLY A 13 10.00 17.91 8.83
N CYS A 14 8.85 17.61 8.21
CA CYS A 14 8.12 18.54 7.34
C CYS A 14 6.93 19.16 8.09
N SER A 15 6.41 20.28 7.57
CA SER A 15 5.14 20.84 8.06
C SER A 15 3.99 19.85 7.84
N PRO A 16 3.21 19.47 8.89
CA PRO A 16 2.14 18.48 8.79
C PRO A 16 0.83 19.09 8.27
N ASP A 17 0.89 19.71 7.11
CA ASP A 17 -0.25 20.36 6.46
C ASP A 17 -1.21 19.37 5.75
N GLY A 18 -0.75 18.12 5.54
CA GLY A 18 -1.51 17.09 4.84
C GLY A 18 -1.54 17.28 3.32
N ALA A 19 -0.67 18.15 2.78
CA ALA A 19 -0.51 18.37 1.34
C ALA A 19 0.80 17.74 0.86
N PHE A 20 0.72 16.89 -0.16
CA PHE A 20 1.91 16.32 -0.78
C PHE A 20 2.48 17.27 -1.84
N GLY A 21 3.74 17.63 -1.67
CA GLY A 21 4.47 18.52 -2.58
C GLY A 21 5.98 18.31 -2.50
N PRO A 22 6.77 19.19 -3.18
CA PRO A 22 8.24 19.05 -3.25
C PRO A 22 8.92 18.96 -1.88
N ASN A 23 8.46 19.73 -0.89
CA ASN A 23 9.05 19.72 0.45
C ASN A 23 8.83 18.40 1.15
N THR A 24 7.60 17.85 1.08
CA THR A 24 7.28 16.52 1.64
C THR A 24 8.07 15.42 0.92
N ALA A 25 8.18 15.49 -0.42
CA ALA A 25 8.95 14.51 -1.18
C ALA A 25 10.42 14.49 -0.76
N ARG A 26 11.06 15.66 -0.66
CA ARG A 26 12.46 15.79 -0.18
C ARG A 26 12.61 15.31 1.26
N GLY A 27 11.66 15.63 2.15
CA GLY A 27 11.67 15.18 3.53
C GLY A 27 11.62 13.65 3.64
N ILE A 28 10.75 13.00 2.86
CA ILE A 28 10.64 11.54 2.82
C ILE A 28 11.96 10.93 2.31
N VAL A 29 12.49 11.41 1.20
CA VAL A 29 13.73 10.90 0.59
C VAL A 29 14.90 11.04 1.56
N LYS A 30 15.02 12.17 2.25
CA LYS A 30 16.04 12.40 3.28
C LYS A 30 15.87 11.48 4.48
N HIS A 31 14.63 11.31 4.97
CA HIS A 31 14.33 10.50 6.17
C HIS A 31 14.68 9.01 5.96
N TYR A 32 14.38 8.48 4.77
CA TYR A 32 14.63 7.07 4.44
C TYR A 32 15.96 6.84 3.71
N ASP A 33 16.83 7.85 3.64
CA ASP A 33 18.15 7.79 2.99
C ASP A 33 18.10 7.22 1.56
N LEU A 34 17.19 7.77 0.75
CA LEU A 34 16.99 7.32 -0.63
C LEU A 34 17.73 8.25 -1.62
N SER A 35 18.20 7.66 -2.74
CA SER A 35 18.60 8.50 -3.88
C SER A 35 17.38 9.18 -4.52
N PRO A 36 17.56 10.26 -5.30
CA PRO A 36 16.47 10.90 -6.05
C PRO A 36 15.69 9.92 -6.94
N GLU A 37 16.39 8.98 -7.60
CA GLU A 37 15.79 7.95 -8.45
C GLU A 37 14.91 7.00 -7.65
N ARG A 38 15.44 6.44 -6.55
CA ARG A 38 14.70 5.56 -5.64
C ARG A 38 13.47 6.26 -5.07
N GLY A 39 13.65 7.50 -4.61
CA GLY A 39 12.56 8.33 -4.08
C GLY A 39 11.46 8.59 -5.10
N ALA A 40 11.83 8.96 -6.32
CA ALA A 40 10.88 9.21 -7.41
C ALA A 40 10.07 7.95 -7.76
N HIS A 41 10.74 6.82 -7.92
CA HIS A 41 10.08 5.54 -8.20
C HIS A 41 9.15 5.11 -7.05
N LEU A 42 9.61 5.14 -5.80
CA LEU A 42 8.81 4.78 -4.64
C LEU A 42 7.54 5.64 -4.56
N LEU A 43 7.73 6.97 -4.58
CA LEU A 43 6.63 7.91 -4.39
C LEU A 43 5.66 7.91 -5.57
N GLY A 44 6.13 7.73 -6.80
CA GLY A 44 5.26 7.59 -7.97
C GLY A 44 4.33 6.38 -7.89
N GLN A 45 4.85 5.25 -7.38
CA GLN A 45 4.05 4.05 -7.14
C GLN A 45 3.07 4.26 -5.96
N VAL A 46 3.56 4.74 -4.83
CA VAL A 46 2.76 4.98 -3.61
C VAL A 46 1.61 5.95 -3.86
N ILE A 47 1.83 7.03 -4.59
CA ILE A 47 0.79 7.99 -4.95
C ILE A 47 -0.35 7.31 -5.70
N HIS A 48 -0.03 6.43 -6.64
CA HIS A 48 -1.04 5.71 -7.40
C HIS A 48 -1.80 4.72 -6.51
N GLU A 49 -1.09 3.86 -5.77
CA GLU A 49 -1.68 2.82 -4.92
C GLU A 49 -2.57 3.40 -3.80
N SER A 50 -2.13 4.50 -3.19
CA SER A 50 -2.83 5.12 -2.06
C SER A 50 -3.80 6.25 -2.45
N GLY A 51 -3.97 6.53 -3.73
CA GLY A 51 -4.76 7.69 -4.18
C GLY A 51 -4.24 9.00 -3.60
N THR A 52 -2.94 9.24 -3.70
CA THR A 52 -2.24 10.41 -3.13
C THR A 52 -2.35 10.43 -1.60
N PHE A 53 -1.90 9.35 -0.96
CA PHE A 53 -1.85 9.18 0.51
C PHE A 53 -3.21 9.21 1.23
N ARG A 54 -4.34 9.02 0.49
CA ARG A 54 -5.69 9.06 1.05
C ARG A 54 -6.12 7.70 1.61
N TYR A 55 -5.77 6.64 0.91
CA TYR A 55 -6.21 5.28 1.23
C TYR A 55 -5.08 4.50 1.89
N VAL A 56 -5.29 4.18 3.15
CA VAL A 56 -4.34 3.42 3.99
C VAL A 56 -4.91 2.09 4.46
N ARG A 57 -6.15 1.82 4.08
CA ARG A 57 -6.88 0.61 4.45
C ARG A 57 -7.76 0.18 3.28
N GLU A 58 -7.78 -1.12 3.03
CA GLU A 58 -8.65 -1.73 2.05
C GLU A 58 -10.12 -1.48 2.38
N ASN A 59 -10.89 -1.07 1.37
CA ASN A 59 -12.33 -0.89 1.50
C ASN A 59 -13.06 -2.18 1.13
N LEU A 60 -13.55 -2.89 2.12
CA LEU A 60 -14.36 -4.11 1.96
C LEU A 60 -15.87 -3.87 2.12
N ASN A 61 -16.32 -2.63 2.05
CA ASN A 61 -17.74 -2.29 2.13
C ASN A 61 -18.45 -2.41 0.77
N TYR A 62 -18.51 -3.62 0.25
CA TYR A 62 -19.08 -3.94 -1.06
C TYR A 62 -20.61 -4.12 -1.02
N SER A 63 -21.28 -3.74 -2.12
CA SER A 63 -22.65 -4.16 -2.41
C SER A 63 -22.66 -5.58 -3.01
N SER A 64 -23.82 -6.22 -3.04
CA SER A 64 -24.00 -7.51 -3.72
C SER A 64 -23.53 -7.47 -5.17
N GLU A 65 -23.96 -6.49 -5.92
CA GLU A 65 -23.59 -6.27 -7.32
C GLU A 65 -22.07 -6.13 -7.51
N SER A 66 -21.43 -5.30 -6.66
CA SER A 66 -19.97 -5.12 -6.71
C SER A 66 -19.20 -6.40 -6.39
N MET A 67 -19.69 -7.22 -5.44
CA MET A 67 -19.07 -8.51 -5.11
C MET A 67 -19.16 -9.51 -6.27
N MET A 68 -20.32 -9.60 -6.94
CA MET A 68 -20.49 -10.46 -8.12
C MET A 68 -19.57 -10.03 -9.28
N THR A 69 -19.32 -8.73 -9.41
CA THR A 69 -18.42 -8.19 -10.43
C THR A 69 -16.94 -8.48 -10.11
N VAL A 70 -16.52 -8.26 -8.86
CA VAL A 70 -15.11 -8.38 -8.45
C VAL A 70 -14.70 -9.85 -8.24
N TRP A 71 -15.61 -10.67 -7.72
CA TRP A 71 -15.35 -12.10 -7.43
C TRP A 71 -16.46 -13.00 -8.00
N PRO A 72 -16.67 -13.05 -9.33
CA PRO A 72 -17.79 -13.78 -9.94
C PRO A 72 -17.79 -15.27 -9.62
N HIS A 73 -16.61 -15.90 -9.50
CA HIS A 73 -16.50 -17.32 -9.12
C HIS A 73 -16.83 -17.59 -7.64
N ARG A 74 -16.62 -16.60 -6.78
CA ARG A 74 -16.90 -16.72 -5.33
C ARG A 74 -18.37 -16.37 -5.02
N PHE A 75 -18.91 -15.40 -5.74
CA PHE A 75 -20.26 -14.87 -5.59
C PHE A 75 -21.01 -14.95 -6.92
N PRO A 76 -21.43 -16.15 -7.35
CA PRO A 76 -22.09 -16.34 -8.65
C PRO A 76 -23.53 -15.83 -8.68
N THR A 77 -24.17 -15.61 -7.52
CA THR A 77 -25.55 -15.17 -7.39
C THR A 77 -25.69 -14.11 -6.29
N GLU A 78 -26.74 -13.30 -6.36
CA GLU A 78 -27.06 -12.32 -5.32
C GLU A 78 -27.27 -13.00 -3.96
N GLU A 79 -27.93 -14.16 -3.93
CA GLU A 79 -28.13 -14.93 -2.70
C GLU A 79 -26.81 -15.26 -2.00
N SER A 80 -25.77 -15.62 -2.78
CA SER A 80 -24.44 -15.94 -2.24
C SER A 80 -23.75 -14.74 -1.60
N THR A 81 -24.16 -13.51 -1.92
CA THR A 81 -23.58 -12.27 -1.38
C THR A 81 -24.23 -11.78 -0.09
N LYS A 82 -25.47 -12.18 0.19
CA LYS A 82 -26.29 -11.63 1.30
C LYS A 82 -25.58 -11.59 2.65
N PRO A 83 -24.84 -12.63 3.10
CA PRO A 83 -24.15 -12.61 4.40
C PRO A 83 -23.03 -11.57 4.47
N TYR A 84 -22.53 -11.10 3.32
CA TYR A 84 -21.30 -10.31 3.19
C TYR A 84 -21.58 -8.87 2.73
N ALA A 85 -22.74 -8.62 2.11
CA ALA A 85 -23.09 -7.30 1.59
C ALA A 85 -23.12 -6.26 2.71
N ARG A 86 -22.35 -5.18 2.53
CA ARG A 86 -22.17 -4.12 3.53
C ARG A 86 -21.67 -4.62 4.89
N ASN A 87 -21.02 -5.78 4.91
CA ASN A 87 -20.41 -6.40 6.08
C ASN A 87 -18.91 -6.65 5.84
N PRO A 88 -18.04 -5.62 5.99
CA PRO A 88 -16.60 -5.72 5.69
C PRO A 88 -15.90 -6.83 6.44
N LYS A 89 -16.27 -7.08 7.71
CA LYS A 89 -15.67 -8.14 8.53
C LYS A 89 -15.98 -9.52 7.96
N ALA A 90 -17.25 -9.82 7.72
CA ALA A 90 -17.64 -11.10 7.17
C ALA A 90 -17.05 -11.32 5.77
N LEU A 91 -16.97 -10.26 4.95
CA LEU A 91 -16.34 -10.34 3.64
C LEU A 91 -14.84 -10.63 3.75
N ALA A 92 -14.11 -9.94 4.63
CA ALA A 92 -12.69 -10.22 4.90
C ALA A 92 -12.46 -11.66 5.34
N GLU A 93 -13.26 -12.15 6.27
CA GLU A 93 -13.23 -13.55 6.74
C GLU A 93 -13.44 -14.54 5.59
N ASN A 94 -14.36 -14.25 4.69
CA ASN A 94 -14.62 -15.11 3.53
C ASN A 94 -13.50 -15.07 2.49
N VAL A 95 -12.96 -13.88 2.19
CA VAL A 95 -11.97 -13.68 1.12
C VAL A 95 -10.57 -14.14 1.53
N TYR A 96 -10.18 -13.93 2.79
CA TYR A 96 -8.81 -14.10 3.26
C TYR A 96 -8.57 -15.32 4.16
N PHE A 97 -9.61 -15.98 4.66
CA PHE A 97 -9.45 -17.20 5.46
C PHE A 97 -8.72 -18.30 4.67
N GLY A 98 -7.78 -18.98 5.32
CA GLY A 98 -6.94 -20.02 4.70
C GLY A 98 -5.88 -19.52 3.73
N ARG A 99 -5.66 -18.19 3.63
CA ARG A 99 -4.68 -17.56 2.71
C ARG A 99 -3.68 -16.72 3.48
N MET A 100 -2.45 -16.61 2.97
CA MET A 100 -1.40 -15.72 3.48
C MET A 100 -1.16 -15.84 5.01
N GLY A 101 -1.33 -17.04 5.57
CA GLY A 101 -1.18 -17.31 7.01
C GLY A 101 -2.39 -16.93 7.87
N ASN A 102 -3.51 -16.53 7.27
CA ASN A 102 -4.76 -16.28 7.99
C ASN A 102 -5.49 -17.60 8.25
N ASP A 103 -5.02 -18.38 9.23
CA ASP A 103 -5.51 -19.70 9.62
C ASP A 103 -6.78 -19.66 10.50
N THR A 104 -7.18 -18.45 10.94
CA THR A 104 -8.44 -18.19 11.63
C THR A 104 -9.22 -17.06 10.96
N LYS A 105 -10.53 -17.00 11.21
CA LYS A 105 -11.38 -15.90 10.71
C LYS A 105 -10.98 -14.56 11.30
N GLU A 106 -10.58 -14.56 12.58
CA GLU A 106 -10.06 -13.36 13.26
C GLU A 106 -8.84 -12.82 12.52
N LYS A 107 -7.85 -13.65 12.19
CA LYS A 107 -6.68 -13.24 11.41
C LYS A 107 -7.10 -12.74 10.01
N ALA A 108 -8.03 -13.40 9.36
CA ALA A 108 -8.52 -12.99 8.04
C ALA A 108 -9.15 -11.59 8.05
N SER A 109 -9.90 -11.24 9.10
CA SER A 109 -10.49 -9.92 9.25
C SER A 109 -9.54 -8.88 9.85
N LEU A 110 -8.52 -9.31 10.61
CA LEU A 110 -7.55 -8.44 11.24
C LEU A 110 -6.45 -7.97 10.28
N TYR A 111 -5.92 -8.89 9.45
CA TYR A 111 -4.79 -8.63 8.55
C TYR A 111 -5.23 -8.36 7.10
N ILE A 112 -6.25 -7.51 6.93
CA ILE A 112 -6.66 -6.95 5.65
C ILE A 112 -5.59 -5.98 5.11
N GLY A 113 -5.71 -5.53 3.86
CA GLY A 113 -4.76 -4.58 3.25
C GLY A 113 -4.65 -3.27 4.03
N ARG A 114 -3.42 -2.91 4.46
CA ARG A 114 -3.11 -1.69 5.23
C ARG A 114 -1.80 -1.04 4.76
N GLY A 115 -1.66 0.25 5.07
CA GLY A 115 -0.52 1.06 4.65
C GLY A 115 -0.63 1.53 3.20
N PHE A 116 0.34 2.33 2.75
CA PHE A 116 0.27 2.95 1.42
C PHE A 116 0.44 1.97 0.25
N ILE A 117 0.91 0.74 0.52
CA ILE A 117 1.05 -0.31 -0.50
C ILE A 117 0.13 -1.51 -0.23
N GLN A 118 -0.82 -1.36 0.71
CA GLN A 118 -1.82 -2.38 1.02
C GLN A 118 -1.20 -3.72 1.45
N LEU A 119 -0.29 -3.70 2.43
CA LEU A 119 0.29 -4.91 3.04
C LEU A 119 -0.82 -5.79 3.61
N THR A 120 -0.95 -7.04 3.11
CA THR A 120 -2.08 -7.93 3.38
C THR A 120 -1.61 -9.29 3.88
N GLY A 121 -2.31 -9.84 4.87
CA GLY A 121 -2.13 -11.19 5.39
C GLY A 121 -1.14 -11.30 6.53
N TYR A 122 -1.43 -12.25 7.45
CA TYR A 122 -0.64 -12.46 8.67
C TYR A 122 0.86 -12.69 8.39
N ASN A 123 1.19 -13.53 7.40
CA ASN A 123 2.60 -13.83 7.10
C ASN A 123 3.40 -12.59 6.70
N ASN A 124 2.79 -11.70 5.88
CA ASN A 124 3.45 -10.47 5.46
C ASN A 124 3.60 -9.48 6.62
N VAL A 125 2.54 -9.32 7.42
CA VAL A 125 2.61 -8.43 8.60
C VAL A 125 3.62 -8.97 9.63
N ARG A 126 3.70 -10.30 9.82
CA ARG A 126 4.70 -10.91 10.70
C ARG A 126 6.13 -10.71 10.19
N ALA A 127 6.36 -10.86 8.90
CA ALA A 127 7.67 -10.61 8.30
C ALA A 127 8.07 -9.13 8.46
N PHE A 128 7.16 -8.22 8.13
CA PHE A 128 7.32 -6.78 8.37
C PHE A 128 7.67 -6.49 9.84
N ALA A 129 6.86 -7.00 10.78
CA ALA A 129 7.06 -6.80 12.22
C ALA A 129 8.44 -7.25 12.69
N SER A 130 8.91 -8.40 12.18
CA SER A 130 10.22 -8.96 12.51
C SER A 130 11.37 -8.14 11.92
N GLU A 131 11.30 -7.81 10.64
CA GLU A 131 12.38 -7.13 9.92
C GLU A 131 12.50 -5.66 10.35
N MET A 132 11.37 -4.98 10.56
CA MET A 132 11.32 -3.59 11.03
C MET A 132 11.44 -3.46 12.55
N ARG A 133 11.44 -4.58 13.30
CA ARG A 133 11.51 -4.64 14.78
C ARG A 133 10.36 -3.89 15.47
N VAL A 134 9.15 -4.05 14.94
CA VAL A 134 7.91 -3.41 15.43
C VAL A 134 6.84 -4.47 15.75
N PRO A 135 7.08 -5.32 16.77
CA PRO A 135 6.19 -6.46 17.09
C PRO A 135 4.78 -6.05 17.49
N GLU A 136 4.58 -4.80 17.93
CA GLU A 136 3.28 -4.24 18.30
C GLU A 136 2.25 -4.27 17.19
N VAL A 137 2.66 -4.22 15.93
CA VAL A 137 1.75 -4.29 14.77
C VAL A 137 1.03 -5.63 14.64
N LEU A 138 1.55 -6.69 15.27
CA LEU A 138 0.87 -7.99 15.31
C LEU A 138 -0.38 -7.97 16.20
N ASN A 139 -0.35 -7.18 17.26
CA ASN A 139 -1.50 -7.02 18.15
C ASN A 139 -2.39 -5.84 17.74
N ASN A 140 -1.81 -4.84 17.08
CA ASN A 140 -2.51 -3.66 16.61
C ASN A 140 -2.12 -3.32 15.16
N PRO A 141 -2.65 -4.03 14.14
CA PRO A 141 -2.32 -3.74 12.74
C PRO A 141 -2.79 -2.37 12.24
N THR A 142 -3.63 -1.64 13.01
CA THR A 142 -4.02 -0.27 12.64
C THR A 142 -2.84 0.69 12.62
N LEU A 143 -1.75 0.39 13.35
CA LEU A 143 -0.51 1.15 13.26
C LEU A 143 0.09 1.18 11.85
N LEU A 144 -0.22 0.19 11.02
CA LEU A 144 0.16 0.18 9.60
C LEU A 144 -0.63 1.19 8.75
N GLU A 145 -1.72 1.75 9.27
CA GLU A 145 -2.51 2.77 8.58
C GLU A 145 -2.00 4.19 8.84
N GLU A 146 -1.23 4.38 9.91
CA GLU A 146 -0.78 5.70 10.41
C GLU A 146 0.74 5.72 10.57
N GLU A 147 1.22 5.23 11.71
CA GLU A 147 2.62 5.26 12.14
C GLU A 147 3.58 4.66 11.11
N TYR A 148 3.23 3.48 10.58
CA TYR A 148 4.08 2.69 9.69
C TYR A 148 3.57 2.65 8.24
N ALA A 149 2.67 3.57 7.84
CA ALA A 149 2.06 3.51 6.52
C ALA A 149 3.08 3.57 5.37
N MET A 150 4.11 4.42 5.46
CA MET A 150 5.20 4.49 4.48
C MET A 150 6.23 3.38 4.69
N ASP A 151 6.49 2.99 5.93
CA ASP A 151 7.43 1.91 6.23
C ASP A 151 7.00 0.59 5.59
N THR A 152 5.68 0.36 5.44
CA THR A 152 5.18 -0.81 4.67
C THR A 152 5.63 -0.79 3.22
N ALA A 153 5.68 0.39 2.59
CA ALA A 153 6.14 0.54 1.20
C ALA A 153 7.67 0.36 1.10
N ILE A 154 8.44 0.95 2.00
CA ILE A 154 9.90 0.75 2.08
C ILE A 154 10.22 -0.75 2.22
N TRP A 155 9.62 -1.41 3.21
CA TRP A 155 9.79 -2.84 3.45
C TRP A 155 9.43 -3.69 2.21
N PHE A 156 8.33 -3.34 1.53
CA PHE A 156 7.92 -4.06 0.32
C PHE A 156 8.96 -3.94 -0.81
N PHE A 157 9.55 -2.76 -0.98
CA PHE A 157 10.61 -2.54 -1.96
C PHE A 157 11.88 -3.32 -1.62
N ASP A 158 12.27 -3.37 -0.34
CA ASP A 158 13.41 -4.15 0.15
C ASP A 158 13.18 -5.64 -0.04
N SER A 159 12.10 -6.18 0.51
CA SER A 159 11.78 -7.62 0.51
C SER A 159 11.62 -8.18 -0.90
N ASN A 160 11.13 -7.37 -1.84
CA ASN A 160 10.96 -7.74 -3.25
C ASN A 160 12.15 -7.34 -4.13
N LYS A 161 13.22 -6.78 -3.56
CA LYS A 161 14.45 -6.34 -4.26
C LYS A 161 14.16 -5.33 -5.38
N LEU A 162 13.19 -4.45 -5.19
CA LEU A 162 12.73 -3.52 -6.22
C LEU A 162 13.69 -2.37 -6.44
N TRP A 163 14.52 -2.04 -5.46
CA TRP A 163 15.52 -0.98 -5.59
C TRP A 163 16.47 -1.19 -6.77
N LYS A 164 16.75 -2.44 -7.14
CA LYS A 164 17.58 -2.75 -8.31
C LYS A 164 17.00 -2.20 -9.62
N ILE A 165 15.68 -2.14 -9.74
CA ILE A 165 15.01 -1.55 -10.90
C ILE A 165 15.08 -0.02 -10.82
N CYS A 166 14.91 0.54 -9.60
CA CYS A 166 14.99 1.98 -9.39
C CYS A 166 16.39 2.53 -9.70
N ASP A 167 17.44 1.77 -9.38
CA ASP A 167 18.85 2.14 -9.60
C ASP A 167 19.25 2.18 -11.09
N GLU A 168 18.42 1.68 -11.99
CA GLU A 168 18.62 1.79 -13.43
C GLU A 168 18.28 3.18 -14.00
N GLY A 169 17.85 4.10 -13.12
CA GLY A 169 17.47 5.46 -13.46
C GLY A 169 15.97 5.61 -13.72
N VAL A 170 15.53 6.86 -13.80
CA VAL A 170 14.11 7.20 -14.05
C VAL A 170 13.84 7.20 -15.55
N ASN A 171 13.23 6.12 -16.03
CA ASN A 171 12.83 5.95 -17.42
C ASN A 171 11.56 5.06 -17.49
N ASP A 172 10.85 5.13 -18.62
CA ASP A 172 9.54 4.47 -18.78
C ASP A 172 9.62 2.94 -18.68
N ASP A 173 10.73 2.31 -19.10
CA ASP A 173 10.90 0.86 -19.00
C ASP A 173 11.07 0.41 -17.55
N ALA A 174 11.89 1.12 -16.77
CA ALA A 174 12.06 0.84 -15.34
C ALA A 174 10.72 1.04 -14.59
N ILE A 175 9.99 2.13 -14.86
CA ILE A 175 8.67 2.38 -14.26
C ILE A 175 7.68 1.28 -14.63
N LYS A 176 7.66 0.84 -15.88
CA LYS A 176 6.78 -0.23 -16.38
C LYS A 176 7.07 -1.56 -15.70
N ARG A 177 8.35 -1.95 -15.57
CA ARG A 177 8.76 -3.18 -14.88
C ARG A 177 8.41 -3.13 -13.39
N LEU A 178 8.65 -1.99 -12.75
CA LEU A 178 8.29 -1.77 -11.36
C LEU A 178 6.78 -1.88 -11.14
N THR A 179 5.99 -1.23 -12.01
CA THR A 179 4.52 -1.31 -11.99
C THR A 179 4.04 -2.76 -12.08
N LYS A 180 4.60 -3.55 -13.01
CA LYS A 180 4.25 -4.97 -13.15
C LYS A 180 4.58 -5.78 -11.91
N ARG A 181 5.70 -5.49 -11.25
CA ARG A 181 6.12 -6.17 -10.03
C ARG A 181 5.22 -5.85 -8.84
N ILE A 182 4.71 -4.62 -8.74
CA ILE A 182 3.87 -4.17 -7.63
C ILE A 182 2.41 -4.57 -7.84
N ASN A 183 1.86 -4.28 -9.04
CA ASN A 183 0.43 -4.44 -9.34
C ASN A 183 0.08 -5.79 -10.02
N GLY A 184 1.07 -6.55 -10.46
CA GLY A 184 0.85 -7.76 -11.26
C GLY A 184 0.50 -7.49 -12.74
N GLY A 185 0.17 -6.26 -13.08
CA GLY A 185 -0.21 -5.77 -14.42
C GLY A 185 0.29 -4.35 -14.68
N TYR A 186 -0.39 -3.63 -15.54
CA TYR A 186 -0.03 -2.27 -15.95
C TYR A 186 -1.12 -1.23 -15.63
N THR A 187 -1.98 -1.53 -14.68
CA THR A 187 -3.05 -0.61 -14.26
C THR A 187 -2.44 0.71 -13.78
N GLY A 188 -2.90 1.81 -14.37
CA GLY A 188 -2.43 3.15 -14.03
C GLY A 188 -1.00 3.48 -14.47
N LEU A 189 -0.42 2.77 -15.43
CA LEU A 189 0.96 2.98 -15.88
C LEU A 189 1.23 4.44 -16.26
N ASP A 190 0.38 5.07 -17.08
CA ASP A 190 0.57 6.46 -17.50
C ASP A 190 0.60 7.45 -16.32
N HIS A 191 -0.28 7.21 -15.32
CA HIS A 191 -0.29 8.01 -14.11
C HIS A 191 0.99 7.83 -13.29
N ARG A 192 1.50 6.59 -13.17
CA ARG A 192 2.74 6.29 -12.46
C ARG A 192 3.95 6.90 -13.17
N ILE A 193 4.02 6.83 -14.49
CA ILE A 193 5.05 7.49 -15.30
C ILE A 193 5.03 9.00 -15.04
N LYS A 194 3.86 9.62 -15.17
CA LYS A 194 3.69 11.07 -14.95
C LYS A 194 4.14 11.49 -13.55
N GLU A 195 3.68 10.82 -12.51
CA GLU A 195 4.01 11.21 -11.13
C GLU A 195 5.49 10.90 -10.80
N THR A 196 6.05 9.79 -11.27
CA THR A 196 7.47 9.47 -11.07
C THR A 196 8.36 10.54 -11.70
N ASN A 197 8.12 10.91 -12.97
CA ASN A 197 8.91 11.95 -13.64
C ASN A 197 8.77 13.32 -12.95
N LYS A 198 7.56 13.72 -12.59
CA LYS A 198 7.30 14.96 -11.86
C LYS A 198 8.04 15.02 -10.53
N ILE A 199 8.02 13.93 -9.75
CA ILE A 199 8.71 13.87 -8.46
C ILE A 199 10.21 13.89 -8.67
N TYR A 200 10.73 13.21 -9.69
CA TYR A 200 12.15 13.23 -9.99
C TYR A 200 12.65 14.66 -10.26
N GLU A 201 11.87 15.49 -11.00
CA GLU A 201 12.22 16.90 -11.18
C GLU A 201 12.28 17.70 -9.86
N TRP A 202 11.52 17.32 -8.85
CA TRP A 202 11.58 17.94 -7.53
C TRP A 202 12.79 17.53 -6.70
N LEU A 203 13.35 16.36 -6.98
CA LEU A 203 14.38 15.71 -6.16
C LEU A 203 15.81 15.94 -6.69
N LYS A 204 15.96 16.31 -7.97
CA LYS A 204 17.23 16.66 -8.61
C LYS A 204 17.96 17.81 -7.91
#